data_3928ad78d41c814367231811d333da29
#
_entry.id   3928ad78d41c814367231811d333da29
#
_cell.length_a   1.000
_cell.length_b   1.000
_cell.length_c   1.000
_cell.angle_alpha   90.00
_cell.angle_beta   90.00
_cell.angle_gamma   90.00
#
_symmetry.space_group_name_H-M   'P 1'
#
loop_
_entity.id
_entity.type
_entity.pdbx_description
1 polymer ?
#
loop_
_entity_poly.entity_id
_entity_poly.type
_entity_poly.pdbx_seq_one_letter_code
_entity_poly.pdbx_strand_id
1 'polypeptide(L)'
;MSLILDTGIVFAYYDRSDSWYSRARSVLKGSERTLILPAPVIPEVDHLLGRRLGPASRQVFYQGILEGHYYVADVPRQAYGRIADIDRQFQDLELGFVDAAIVTIAQALNVTRIATTDRRHFPPLAQAFDFQLVP
;
A
#
# COMPACT_ATOMS: atom_id res chain seq x y z
N MET A 1 11.86 2.74 11.32
CA MET A 1 11.00 3.60 10.48
C MET A 1 10.00 2.73 9.74
N SER A 2 8.74 3.15 9.71
CA SER A 2 7.67 2.36 9.11
C SER A 2 7.12 3.03 7.85
N LEU A 3 6.76 2.21 6.87
CA LEU A 3 6.09 2.62 5.64
C LEU A 3 4.79 1.86 5.50
N ILE A 4 3.72 2.54 5.13
CA ILE A 4 2.48 1.89 4.69
C ILE A 4 2.58 1.74 3.17
N LEU A 5 2.26 0.56 2.67
CA LEU A 5 2.43 0.23 1.26
C LEU A 5 1.09 0.25 0.51
N ASP A 6 1.08 0.94 -0.62
CA ASP A 6 -0.02 0.89 -1.58
C ASP A 6 0.21 -0.24 -2.60
N THR A 7 -0.83 -0.60 -3.33
CA THR A 7 -0.82 -1.70 -4.30
C THR A 7 0.25 -1.53 -5.38
N GLY A 8 0.30 -0.36 -6.01
CA GLY A 8 1.19 -0.12 -7.15
C GLY A 8 2.66 -0.22 -6.83
N ILE A 9 3.07 0.26 -5.64
CA ILE A 9 4.48 0.20 -5.25
C ILE A 9 4.93 -1.25 -4.95
N VAL A 10 4.04 -2.05 -4.36
CA VAL A 10 4.32 -3.47 -4.11
C VAL A 10 4.43 -4.23 -5.43
N PHE A 11 3.47 -4.02 -6.35
CA PHE A 11 3.53 -4.63 -7.66
C PHE A 11 4.82 -4.25 -8.40
N ALA A 12 5.16 -2.96 -8.42
CA ALA A 12 6.37 -2.47 -9.09
C ALA A 12 7.66 -3.11 -8.56
N TYR A 13 7.68 -3.46 -7.29
CA TYR A 13 8.83 -4.14 -6.66
C TYR A 13 9.13 -5.48 -7.33
N TYR A 14 8.10 -6.17 -7.84
CA TYR A 14 8.24 -7.50 -8.46
C TYR A 14 8.31 -7.45 -9.99
N ASP A 15 7.93 -6.35 -10.62
CA ASP A 15 7.86 -6.26 -12.08
C ASP A 15 9.02 -5.42 -12.65
N ARG A 16 10.02 -6.09 -13.19
CA ARG A 16 11.20 -5.43 -13.77
C ARG A 16 10.87 -4.48 -14.91
N SER A 17 9.74 -4.69 -15.59
CA SER A 17 9.31 -3.86 -16.71
C SER A 17 8.52 -2.63 -16.26
N ASP A 18 8.16 -2.55 -14.98
CA ASP A 18 7.44 -1.39 -14.45
C ASP A 18 8.35 -0.17 -14.39
N SER A 19 7.84 0.99 -14.82
CA SER A 19 8.62 2.23 -14.81
C SER A 19 9.07 2.66 -13.41
N TRP A 20 8.39 2.18 -12.37
CA TRP A 20 8.72 2.45 -10.98
C TRP A 20 9.62 1.41 -10.33
N TYR A 21 10.03 0.37 -11.08
CA TYR A 21 10.75 -0.78 -10.51
C TYR A 21 11.96 -0.36 -9.67
N SER A 22 12.87 0.43 -10.23
CA SER A 22 14.09 0.85 -9.53
C SER A 22 13.80 1.65 -8.27
N ARG A 23 12.83 2.56 -8.35
CA ARG A 23 12.43 3.38 -7.18
C ARG A 23 11.72 2.54 -6.12
N ALA A 24 10.86 1.60 -6.54
CA ALA A 24 10.21 0.68 -5.63
C ALA A 24 11.25 -0.18 -4.90
N ARG A 25 12.22 -0.70 -5.62
CA ARG A 25 13.31 -1.48 -5.03
C ARG A 25 14.08 -0.67 -4.00
N SER A 26 14.42 0.58 -4.32
CA SER A 26 15.13 1.46 -3.39
C SER A 26 14.34 1.72 -2.10
N VAL A 27 13.03 1.90 -2.22
CA VAL A 27 12.16 2.21 -1.08
C VAL A 27 11.90 0.98 -0.21
N LEU A 28 11.64 -0.16 -0.83
CA LEU A 28 11.19 -1.38 -0.13
C LEU A 28 12.34 -2.29 0.29
N LYS A 29 13.50 -2.17 -0.33
CA LYS A 29 14.66 -3.00 -0.01
C LYS A 29 15.40 -2.41 1.19
N GLY A 30 15.62 -3.21 2.19
CA GLY A 30 16.39 -2.80 3.37
C GLY A 30 15.76 -3.34 4.64
N SER A 31 16.62 -3.79 5.56
CA SER A 31 16.19 -4.43 6.80
C SER A 31 15.80 -3.43 7.89
N GLU A 32 16.06 -2.14 7.67
CA GLU A 32 15.87 -1.11 8.70
C GLU A 32 14.44 -0.56 8.76
N ARG A 33 13.59 -0.93 7.79
CA ARG A 33 12.25 -0.41 7.68
C ARG A 33 11.22 -1.49 7.94
N THR A 34 10.20 -1.14 8.70
CA THR A 34 9.00 -1.98 8.81
C THR A 34 8.08 -1.67 7.64
N LEU A 35 7.86 -2.65 6.79
CA LEU A 35 6.95 -2.54 5.65
C LEU A 35 5.57 -3.01 6.07
N ILE A 36 4.65 -2.09 6.23
CA ILE A 36 3.28 -2.38 6.65
C ILE A 36 2.44 -2.59 5.40
N LEU A 37 1.91 -3.80 5.25
CA LEU A 37 1.09 -4.22 4.13
C LEU A 37 -0.36 -4.28 4.59
N PRO A 38 -1.19 -3.30 4.20
CA PRO A 38 -2.61 -3.36 4.54
C PRO A 38 -3.26 -4.60 3.92
N ALA A 39 -4.03 -5.35 4.71
CA ALA A 39 -4.67 -6.57 4.22
C ALA A 39 -5.49 -6.34 2.94
N PRO A 40 -6.23 -5.22 2.77
CA PRO A 40 -6.97 -4.97 1.52
C PRO A 40 -6.09 -4.80 0.28
N VAL A 41 -4.81 -4.49 0.45
CA VAL A 41 -3.86 -4.37 -0.68
C VAL A 41 -3.50 -5.75 -1.24
N ILE A 42 -3.53 -6.78 -0.40
CA ILE A 42 -3.08 -8.12 -0.77
C ILE A 42 -3.83 -8.70 -1.99
N PRO A 43 -5.18 -8.72 -2.02
CA PRO A 43 -5.89 -9.24 -3.19
C PRO A 43 -5.60 -8.44 -4.46
N GLU A 44 -5.38 -7.15 -4.36
CA GLU A 44 -5.05 -6.32 -5.52
C GLU A 44 -3.67 -6.67 -6.10
N VAL A 45 -2.67 -6.79 -5.22
CA VAL A 45 -1.32 -7.20 -5.63
C VAL A 45 -1.35 -8.62 -6.21
N ASP A 46 -2.02 -9.54 -5.54
CA ASP A 46 -2.17 -10.92 -5.99
C ASP A 46 -2.76 -11.00 -7.41
N HIS A 47 -3.83 -10.25 -7.64
CA HIS A 47 -4.49 -10.20 -8.94
C HIS A 47 -3.55 -9.67 -10.03
N LEU A 48 -2.85 -8.57 -9.77
CA LEU A 48 -1.92 -7.97 -10.73
C LEU A 48 -0.74 -8.89 -11.03
N LEU A 49 -0.15 -9.50 -10.00
CA LEU A 49 0.96 -10.43 -10.17
C LEU A 49 0.54 -11.63 -11.03
N GLY A 50 -0.58 -12.27 -10.69
CA GLY A 50 -1.07 -13.41 -11.43
C GLY A 50 -1.38 -13.10 -12.88
N ARG A 51 -2.02 -11.95 -13.12
CA ARG A 51 -2.44 -11.54 -14.45
C ARG A 51 -1.27 -11.14 -15.35
N ARG A 52 -0.29 -10.40 -14.81
CA ARG A 52 0.80 -9.80 -15.60
C ARG A 52 2.07 -10.62 -15.61
N LEU A 53 2.39 -11.31 -14.51
CA LEU A 53 3.65 -12.01 -14.34
C LEU A 53 3.49 -13.54 -14.19
N GLY A 54 2.28 -14.00 -13.92
CA GLY A 54 1.99 -15.42 -13.79
C GLY A 54 1.99 -15.93 -12.35
N PRO A 55 1.62 -17.21 -12.14
CA PRO A 55 1.39 -17.77 -10.80
C PRO A 55 2.66 -17.87 -9.96
N ALA A 56 3.84 -18.01 -10.56
CA ALA A 56 5.08 -18.11 -9.80
C ALA A 56 5.37 -16.83 -9.02
N SER A 57 5.07 -15.65 -9.57
CA SER A 57 5.27 -14.38 -8.89
C SER A 57 4.38 -14.23 -7.66
N ARG A 58 3.16 -14.76 -7.71
CA ARG A 58 2.25 -14.79 -6.57
C ARG A 58 2.85 -15.60 -5.41
N GLN A 59 3.45 -16.75 -5.72
CA GLN A 59 4.11 -17.57 -4.71
C GLN A 59 5.29 -16.87 -4.05
N VAL A 60 6.09 -16.12 -4.81
CA VAL A 60 7.18 -15.31 -4.27
C VAL A 60 6.63 -14.25 -3.29
N PHE A 61 5.53 -13.61 -3.65
CA PHE A 61 4.87 -12.63 -2.79
C PHE A 61 4.36 -13.26 -1.50
N TYR A 62 3.69 -14.40 -1.58
CA TYR A 62 3.22 -15.14 -0.39
C TYR A 62 4.38 -15.54 0.52
N GLN A 63 5.46 -15.98 -0.07
CA GLN A 63 6.66 -16.36 0.69
C GLN A 63 7.23 -15.16 1.44
N GLY A 64 7.24 -13.99 0.84
CA GLY A 64 7.66 -12.76 1.50
C GLY A 64 6.81 -12.44 2.73
N ILE A 65 5.49 -12.67 2.65
CA ILE A 65 4.60 -12.52 3.80
C ILE A 65 4.94 -13.54 4.90
N LEU A 66 5.11 -14.81 4.51
CA LEU A 66 5.42 -15.88 5.45
C LEU A 66 6.75 -15.66 6.18
N GLU A 67 7.75 -15.14 5.49
CA GLU A 67 9.07 -14.88 6.04
C GLU A 67 9.14 -13.60 6.88
N GLY A 68 8.03 -12.88 6.99
CA GLY A 68 8.00 -11.65 7.78
C GLY A 68 8.59 -10.43 7.10
N HIS A 69 8.76 -10.47 5.78
CA HIS A 69 9.21 -9.30 5.00
C HIS A 69 8.20 -8.16 5.10
N TYR A 70 6.92 -8.50 5.25
CA TYR A 70 5.84 -7.54 5.44
C TYR A 70 5.13 -7.77 6.77
N TYR A 71 4.77 -6.69 7.45
CA TYR A 71 3.83 -6.73 8.55
C TYR A 71 2.42 -6.51 7.98
N VAL A 72 1.57 -7.53 8.04
CA VAL A 72 0.20 -7.43 7.53
C VAL A 72 -0.67 -6.72 8.57
N ALA A 73 -1.30 -5.63 8.18
CA ALA A 73 -2.21 -4.87 9.03
C ALA A 73 -3.66 -5.12 8.60
N ASP A 74 -4.44 -5.72 9.49
CA ASP A 74 -5.85 -5.98 9.26
C ASP A 74 -6.70 -4.72 9.46
N VAL A 75 -7.92 -4.76 8.93
CA VAL A 75 -8.92 -3.70 9.11
C VAL A 75 -9.90 -4.18 10.17
N PRO A 76 -9.80 -3.70 11.42
CA PRO A 76 -10.76 -4.10 12.43
C PRO A 76 -12.12 -3.48 12.17
N ARG A 77 -13.19 -4.11 12.70
CA ARG A 77 -14.57 -3.67 12.46
C ARG A 77 -14.78 -2.19 12.74
N GLN A 78 -14.22 -1.68 13.84
CA GLN A 78 -14.40 -0.29 14.24
C GLN A 78 -13.72 0.72 13.31
N ALA A 79 -12.79 0.27 12.47
CA ALA A 79 -12.12 1.15 11.49
C ALA A 79 -13.03 1.51 10.31
N TYR A 80 -14.09 0.73 10.07
CA TYR A 80 -14.98 0.97 8.92
C TYR A 80 -15.70 2.32 8.97
N GLY A 81 -15.99 2.82 10.16
CA GLY A 81 -16.56 4.15 10.33
C GLY A 81 -15.65 5.24 9.76
N ARG A 82 -14.35 5.16 10.10
CA ARG A 82 -13.36 6.12 9.60
C ARG A 82 -13.16 5.97 8.08
N ILE A 83 -13.12 4.75 7.58
CA ILE A 83 -13.03 4.48 6.14
C ILE A 83 -14.20 5.13 5.40
N ALA A 84 -15.41 4.96 5.89
CA ALA A 84 -16.61 5.56 5.29
C ALA A 84 -16.52 7.09 5.29
N ASP A 85 -16.02 7.68 6.37
CA ASP A 85 -15.87 9.13 6.48
C ASP A 85 -14.86 9.68 5.47
N ILE A 86 -13.73 9.01 5.32
CA ILE A 86 -12.69 9.42 4.36
C ILE A 86 -13.21 9.30 2.94
N ASP A 87 -13.86 8.20 2.60
CA ASP A 87 -14.45 8.01 1.29
C ASP A 87 -15.45 9.12 0.96
N ARG A 88 -16.29 9.48 1.93
CA ARG A 88 -17.29 10.56 1.76
C ARG A 88 -16.61 11.92 1.62
N GLN A 89 -15.59 12.21 2.43
CA GLN A 89 -14.87 13.48 2.40
C GLN A 89 -14.19 13.73 1.05
N PHE A 90 -13.68 12.67 0.42
CA PHE A 90 -12.97 12.73 -0.86
C PHE A 90 -13.78 12.10 -1.99
N GLN A 91 -15.08 12.23 -1.94
CA GLN A 91 -15.99 11.62 -2.90
C GLN A 91 -15.69 11.98 -4.34
N ASP A 92 -15.25 13.22 -4.59
CA ASP A 92 -14.89 13.70 -5.92
C ASP A 92 -13.65 13.03 -6.50
N LEU A 93 -12.79 12.45 -5.65
CA LEU A 93 -11.61 11.73 -6.10
C LEU A 93 -11.90 10.27 -6.45
N GLU A 94 -13.05 9.77 -6.08
CA GLU A 94 -13.42 8.36 -6.31
C GLU A 94 -12.37 7.38 -5.76
N LEU A 95 -11.94 7.61 -4.50
CA LEU A 95 -10.88 6.83 -3.88
C LEU A 95 -11.19 5.33 -3.77
N GLY A 96 -12.36 5.03 -3.26
CA GLY A 96 -12.74 3.67 -2.94
C GLY A 96 -12.16 3.16 -1.62
N PHE A 97 -12.47 1.90 -1.35
CA PHE A 97 -12.22 1.28 -0.05
C PHE A 97 -10.74 1.16 0.28
N VAL A 98 -9.92 0.72 -0.67
CA VAL A 98 -8.50 0.42 -0.38
C VAL A 98 -7.73 1.67 -0.01
N ASP A 99 -7.89 2.76 -0.75
CA ASP A 99 -7.20 4.03 -0.46
C ASP A 99 -7.62 4.57 0.91
N ALA A 100 -8.92 4.55 1.21
CA ALA A 100 -9.44 4.99 2.50
C ALA A 100 -8.94 4.08 3.65
N ALA A 101 -8.82 2.78 3.40
CA ALA A 101 -8.28 1.84 4.38
C ALA A 101 -6.80 2.10 4.67
N ILE A 102 -6.01 2.40 3.64
CA ILE A 102 -4.59 2.75 3.79
C ILE A 102 -4.43 3.95 4.72
N VAL A 103 -5.19 5.02 4.48
CA VAL A 103 -5.17 6.21 5.31
C VAL A 103 -5.57 5.89 6.75
N THR A 104 -6.65 5.13 6.92
CA THR A 104 -7.17 4.74 8.24
C THR A 104 -6.14 3.94 9.04
N ILE A 105 -5.51 2.97 8.40
CA ILE A 105 -4.46 2.14 9.03
C ILE A 105 -3.26 3.00 9.41
N ALA A 106 -2.83 3.89 8.52
CA ALA A 106 -1.71 4.78 8.78
C ALA A 106 -1.97 5.65 10.00
N GLN A 107 -3.17 6.23 10.10
CA GLN A 107 -3.57 7.04 11.25
C GLN A 107 -3.60 6.21 12.54
N ALA A 108 -4.17 5.01 12.49
CA ALA A 108 -4.27 4.14 13.66
C ALA A 108 -2.90 3.70 14.19
N LEU A 109 -1.94 3.51 13.32
CA LEU A 109 -0.58 3.09 13.68
C LEU A 109 0.39 4.26 13.86
N ASN A 110 -0.08 5.50 13.72
CA ASN A 110 0.76 6.70 13.78
C ASN A 110 1.92 6.66 12.79
N VAL A 111 1.67 6.12 11.59
CA VAL A 111 2.64 6.09 10.51
C VAL A 111 2.35 7.24 9.57
N THR A 112 3.36 8.06 9.28
CA THR A 112 3.21 9.27 8.47
C THR A 112 3.74 9.14 7.05
N ARG A 113 4.31 7.99 6.70
CA ARG A 113 4.87 7.76 5.37
C ARG A 113 4.10 6.69 4.62
N ILE A 114 3.70 7.03 3.41
CA ILE A 114 2.99 6.13 2.50
C ILE A 114 3.84 5.93 1.26
N ALA A 115 4.14 4.67 0.94
CA ALA A 115 4.84 4.31 -0.29
C ALA A 115 3.81 4.03 -1.37
N THR A 116 3.79 4.85 -2.41
CA THR A 116 2.79 4.76 -3.48
C THR A 116 3.36 5.24 -4.81
N THR A 117 2.83 4.70 -5.89
CA THR A 117 3.06 5.18 -7.25
C THR A 117 1.90 6.05 -7.76
N ASP A 118 0.82 6.15 -6.97
CA ASP A 118 -0.40 6.88 -7.36
C ASP A 118 -0.22 8.38 -7.14
N ARG A 119 -0.17 9.13 -8.24
CA ARG A 119 -0.01 10.59 -8.24
C ARG A 119 -1.32 11.35 -8.39
N ARG A 120 -2.45 10.63 -8.42
CA ARG A 120 -3.78 11.23 -8.51
C ARG A 120 -4.48 11.27 -7.15
N HIS A 121 -4.55 10.14 -6.47
CA HIS A 121 -5.34 10.01 -5.22
C HIS A 121 -4.56 10.39 -3.97
N PHE A 122 -3.29 9.99 -3.89
CA PHE A 122 -2.53 10.19 -2.66
C PHE A 122 -2.00 11.59 -2.42
N PRO A 123 -1.64 12.41 -3.42
CA PRO A 123 -1.23 13.79 -3.12
C PRO A 123 -2.28 14.61 -2.37
N PRO A 124 -3.58 14.61 -2.75
CA PRO A 124 -4.60 15.30 -1.96
C PRO A 124 -4.77 14.74 -0.55
N LEU A 125 -4.67 13.43 -0.39
CA LEU A 125 -4.74 12.78 0.92
C LEU A 125 -3.55 13.15 1.80
N ALA A 126 -2.36 13.18 1.21
CA ALA A 126 -1.13 13.54 1.91
C ALA A 126 -1.21 14.98 2.42
N GLN A 127 -1.74 15.89 1.62
CA GLN A 127 -1.94 17.27 2.00
C GLN A 127 -2.96 17.40 3.14
N ALA A 128 -4.08 16.70 3.02
CA ALA A 128 -5.17 16.79 4.01
C ALA A 128 -4.78 16.20 5.37
N PHE A 129 -4.00 15.12 5.39
CA PHE A 129 -3.71 14.36 6.60
C PHE A 129 -2.24 14.39 7.00
N ASP A 130 -1.44 15.23 6.35
CA ASP A 130 -0.02 15.43 6.67
C ASP A 130 0.81 14.15 6.55
N PHE A 131 0.65 13.43 5.43
CA PHE A 131 1.50 12.29 5.11
C PHE A 131 2.64 12.71 4.19
N GLN A 132 3.76 12.00 4.31
CA GLN A 132 4.86 12.07 3.35
C GLN A 132 4.75 10.89 2.38
N LEU A 133 4.72 11.20 1.09
CA LEU A 133 4.70 10.18 0.05
C LEU A 133 6.12 9.82 -0.37
N VAL A 134 6.37 8.52 -0.55
CA VAL A 134 7.65 8.00 -1.08
C VAL A 134 7.35 7.00 -2.18
N PRO A 135 8.15 6.86 -3.19
CA PRO A 135 9.33 7.63 -3.52
C PRO A 135 9.09 9.06 -3.88
#